data_df971e4c707be297b850aa6319bdc2d8
#
_entry.id   df971e4c707be297b850aa6319bdc2d8
#
_cell.length_a   1.000
_cell.length_b   1.000
_cell.length_c   1.000
_cell.angle_alpha   90.00
_cell.angle_beta   90.00
_cell.angle_gamma   90.00
#
_symmetry.space_group_name_H-M   'P 1'
#
loop_
_entity.id
_entity.type
_entity.pdbx_description
1 polymer ?
#
loop_
_entity_poly.entity_id
_entity_poly.type
_entity_poly.pdbx_seq_one_letter_code
_entity_poly.pdbx_strand_id
1 'polypeptide(L)'
;MNQRLPFALAALGILVLAGCGDPPREAEHRDSDTGRWYGVEQVMLGGPVFATHCAACHGARAEGAEEWFRRLPDGRWPPPPLNGTAHAWHHPLWQLRQQIREGSDPEHGNMPGFAAVLSDAEIDAVIAWFQSFWLDEIYAAWLVYDANFPDPSSHQKGLE
;
A
#
# COMPACT_ATOMS: atom_id res chain seq x y z
N MET A 1 -4.85 -46.19 -67.56
CA MET A 1 -3.79 -46.33 -66.51
C MET A 1 -3.69 -44.93 -65.87
N ASN A 2 -4.44 -44.74 -64.75
CA ASN A 2 -4.47 -43.48 -63.99
C ASN A 2 -3.74 -43.70 -62.69
N GLN A 3 -2.56 -43.13 -62.58
CA GLN A 3 -1.84 -43.05 -61.30
C GLN A 3 -2.26 -41.79 -60.56
N ARG A 4 -2.88 -41.97 -59.39
CA ARG A 4 -3.17 -40.89 -58.46
C ARG A 4 -2.02 -40.82 -57.45
N LEU A 5 -1.30 -39.67 -57.42
CA LEU A 5 -0.34 -39.35 -56.37
C LEU A 5 -1.09 -38.92 -55.08
N PRO A 6 -0.68 -39.33 -53.90
CA PRO A 6 -1.20 -38.81 -52.64
C PRO A 6 -0.49 -37.53 -52.28
N PHE A 7 -1.26 -36.47 -52.01
CA PHE A 7 -0.78 -35.24 -51.38
C PHE A 7 -0.58 -35.50 -49.87
N ALA A 8 0.66 -35.46 -49.41
CA ALA A 8 0.98 -35.48 -48.01
C ALA A 8 0.78 -34.04 -47.44
N LEU A 9 -0.24 -33.85 -46.61
CA LEU A 9 -0.42 -32.65 -45.80
C LEU A 9 0.56 -32.69 -44.63
N ALA A 10 1.59 -31.86 -44.70
CA ALA A 10 2.47 -31.59 -43.56
C ALA A 10 1.74 -30.62 -42.60
N ALA A 11 1.28 -31.13 -41.49
CA ALA A 11 0.76 -30.33 -40.40
C ALA A 11 1.91 -29.62 -39.66
N LEU A 12 2.07 -28.31 -39.89
CA LEU A 12 3.03 -27.49 -39.18
C LEU A 12 2.45 -27.18 -37.79
N GLY A 13 2.90 -27.91 -36.77
CA GLY A 13 2.53 -27.65 -35.38
C GLY A 13 3.16 -26.37 -34.89
N ILE A 14 2.35 -25.34 -34.66
CA ILE A 14 2.77 -24.11 -33.98
C ILE A 14 2.86 -24.41 -32.49
N LEU A 15 4.09 -24.54 -31.97
CA LEU A 15 4.38 -24.64 -30.54
C LEU A 15 4.21 -23.26 -29.92
N VAL A 16 3.04 -22.99 -29.33
CA VAL A 16 2.82 -21.79 -28.53
C VAL A 16 3.53 -21.99 -27.18
N LEU A 17 4.71 -21.39 -27.03
CA LEU A 17 5.35 -21.25 -25.72
C LEU A 17 4.53 -20.26 -24.91
N ALA A 18 3.64 -20.76 -24.06
CA ALA A 18 3.02 -19.97 -23.02
C ALA A 18 4.13 -19.57 -22.02
N GLY A 19 4.63 -18.36 -22.15
CA GLY A 19 5.50 -17.75 -21.14
C GLY A 19 4.68 -17.56 -19.89
N CYS A 20 4.96 -18.36 -18.84
CA CYS A 20 4.51 -18.08 -17.49
C CYS A 20 5.33 -16.88 -16.97
N GLY A 21 4.91 -15.67 -17.35
CA GLY A 21 5.28 -14.49 -16.60
C GLY A 21 4.33 -14.38 -15.44
N ASP A 22 4.86 -14.37 -14.21
CA ASP A 22 4.03 -14.03 -13.04
C ASP A 22 3.38 -12.68 -13.26
N PRO A 23 2.07 -12.52 -13.00
CA PRO A 23 1.41 -11.24 -13.10
C PRO A 23 2.04 -10.25 -12.10
N PRO A 24 2.13 -8.96 -12.43
CA PRO A 24 2.60 -7.93 -11.51
C PRO A 24 1.70 -7.90 -10.27
N ARG A 25 2.27 -8.20 -9.13
CA ARG A 25 1.62 -8.62 -7.88
C ARG A 25 0.77 -7.57 -7.18
N GLU A 26 0.86 -6.30 -7.54
CA GLU A 26 0.21 -5.21 -6.80
C GLU A 26 -0.65 -4.26 -7.65
N ALA A 27 -0.60 -4.34 -8.96
CA ALA A 27 -1.41 -3.50 -9.85
C ALA A 27 -2.87 -3.99 -10.01
N GLU A 28 -3.19 -5.20 -9.53
CA GLU A 28 -4.43 -5.90 -9.92
C GLU A 28 -5.61 -5.74 -8.95
N HIS A 29 -5.44 -5.12 -7.78
CA HIS A 29 -6.55 -4.96 -6.84
C HIS A 29 -6.85 -3.49 -6.54
N ARG A 30 -7.26 -2.76 -7.58
CA ARG A 30 -7.90 -1.46 -7.37
C ARG A 30 -9.40 -1.66 -7.31
N ASP A 31 -10.02 -1.06 -6.31
CA ASP A 31 -11.47 -0.97 -6.23
C ASP A 31 -12.02 -0.34 -7.51
N SER A 32 -12.95 -1.03 -8.18
CA SER A 32 -13.46 -0.64 -9.50
C SER A 32 -14.23 0.68 -9.48
N ASP A 33 -14.81 1.04 -8.35
CA ASP A 33 -15.69 2.19 -8.21
C ASP A 33 -14.90 3.46 -7.87
N THR A 34 -13.84 3.32 -7.08
CA THR A 34 -13.05 4.45 -6.58
C THR A 34 -11.66 4.56 -7.20
N GLY A 35 -11.15 3.50 -7.82
CA GLY A 35 -9.77 3.41 -8.32
C GLY A 35 -8.72 3.37 -7.20
N ARG A 36 -9.15 3.27 -5.92
CA ARG A 36 -8.25 3.18 -4.77
C ARG A 36 -7.74 1.75 -4.59
N TRP A 37 -6.57 1.58 -3.97
CA TRP A 37 -6.00 0.24 -3.72
C TRP A 37 -6.80 -0.55 -2.66
N TYR A 38 -7.74 0.08 -2.00
CA TYR A 38 -8.59 -0.48 -0.96
C TYR A 38 -10.07 -0.28 -1.29
N GLY A 39 -10.91 -1.19 -0.80
CA GLY A 39 -12.36 -1.09 -0.89
C GLY A 39 -12.99 -0.63 0.43
N VAL A 40 -14.32 -0.47 0.40
CA VAL A 40 -15.12 -0.03 1.56
C VAL A 40 -14.96 -0.96 2.77
N GLU A 41 -14.77 -2.25 2.55
CA GLU A 41 -14.64 -3.24 3.63
C GLU A 41 -13.39 -2.99 4.46
N GLN A 42 -12.26 -2.67 3.82
CA GLN A 42 -11.03 -2.32 4.53
C GLN A 42 -11.19 -1.03 5.32
N VAL A 43 -11.84 -0.02 4.75
CA VAL A 43 -12.14 1.23 5.48
C VAL A 43 -13.01 0.96 6.71
N MET A 44 -14.04 0.12 6.59
CA MET A 44 -14.91 -0.24 7.71
C MET A 44 -14.17 -1.04 8.80
N LEU A 45 -13.26 -1.92 8.42
CA LEU A 45 -12.41 -2.64 9.37
C LEU A 45 -11.41 -1.69 10.05
N GLY A 46 -10.80 -0.77 9.31
CA GLY A 46 -9.76 0.11 9.79
C GLY A 46 -10.23 1.11 10.85
N GLY A 47 -11.46 1.60 10.76
CA GLY A 47 -11.99 2.58 11.70
C GLY A 47 -11.95 2.14 13.17
N PRO A 48 -12.51 0.99 13.55
CA PRO A 48 -12.41 0.48 14.92
C PRO A 48 -10.98 0.20 15.38
N VAL A 49 -10.11 -0.32 14.51
CA VAL A 49 -8.70 -0.57 14.80
C VAL A 49 -7.98 0.75 15.08
N PHE A 50 -8.18 1.76 14.23
CA PHE A 50 -7.61 3.10 14.42
C PHE A 50 -8.11 3.74 15.73
N ALA A 51 -9.39 3.67 16.01
CA ALA A 51 -9.97 4.22 17.24
C ALA A 51 -9.34 3.60 18.50
N THR A 52 -9.02 2.30 18.45
CA THR A 52 -8.46 1.57 19.58
C THR A 52 -6.97 1.83 19.79
N HIS A 53 -6.18 1.90 18.70
CA HIS A 53 -4.73 1.84 18.77
C HIS A 53 -4.02 3.15 18.37
N CYS A 54 -4.68 4.01 17.61
CA CYS A 54 -4.04 5.17 16.97
C CYS A 54 -4.61 6.52 17.42
N ALA A 55 -5.93 6.58 17.66
CA ALA A 55 -6.65 7.83 17.90
C ALA A 55 -6.18 8.60 19.13
N ALA A 56 -5.66 7.92 20.16
CA ALA A 56 -5.14 8.56 21.37
C ALA A 56 -4.01 9.56 21.07
N CYS A 57 -3.24 9.30 20.00
CA CYS A 57 -2.12 10.15 19.58
C CYS A 57 -2.46 10.94 18.31
N HIS A 58 -3.10 10.31 17.32
CA HIS A 58 -3.34 10.92 16.02
C HIS A 58 -4.70 11.62 15.89
N GLY A 59 -5.50 11.67 16.97
CA GLY A 59 -6.84 12.25 16.96
C GLY A 59 -7.89 11.32 16.36
N ALA A 60 -9.15 11.53 16.70
CA ALA A 60 -10.26 10.65 16.32
C ALA A 60 -10.56 10.64 14.81
N ARG A 61 -10.10 11.65 14.08
CA ARG A 61 -10.23 11.78 12.62
C ARG A 61 -8.87 11.86 11.95
N ALA A 62 -7.84 11.30 12.59
CA ALA A 62 -6.46 11.34 12.12
C ALA A 62 -5.92 12.78 11.88
N GLU A 63 -6.42 13.74 12.64
CA GLU A 63 -6.04 15.16 12.54
C GLU A 63 -4.68 15.48 13.16
N GLY A 64 -4.11 14.56 13.93
CA GLY A 64 -2.80 14.74 14.58
C GLY A 64 -2.81 15.76 15.72
N ALA A 65 -1.62 16.12 16.18
CA ALA A 65 -1.43 17.18 17.18
C ALA A 65 -1.51 18.57 16.53
N GLU A 66 -2.02 19.58 17.24
CA GLU A 66 -2.19 20.97 16.74
C GLU A 66 -0.88 21.57 16.20
N GLU A 67 0.23 21.38 16.94
CA GLU A 67 1.55 21.88 16.53
C GLU A 67 2.48 20.75 16.05
N TRP A 68 1.96 19.79 15.30
CA TRP A 68 2.71 18.63 14.81
C TRP A 68 4.02 18.98 14.07
N PHE A 69 4.12 20.19 13.52
CA PHE A 69 5.28 20.72 12.80
C PHE A 69 6.33 21.35 13.69
N ARG A 70 6.12 21.36 15.03
CA ARG A 70 7.07 21.88 16.02
C ARG A 70 7.57 20.76 16.91
N ARG A 71 8.89 20.70 17.10
CA ARG A 71 9.46 19.73 18.03
C ARG A 71 9.02 19.99 19.46
N LEU A 72 8.81 18.90 20.19
CA LEU A 72 8.59 18.91 21.63
C LEU A 72 9.87 19.37 22.35
N PRO A 73 9.79 19.77 23.65
CA PRO A 73 10.95 20.14 24.44
C PRO A 73 12.05 19.08 24.54
N ASP A 74 11.68 17.80 24.38
CA ASP A 74 12.60 16.67 24.36
C ASP A 74 13.22 16.38 22.98
N GLY A 75 12.93 17.22 21.98
CA GLY A 75 13.46 17.13 20.63
C GLY A 75 12.67 16.22 19.68
N ARG A 76 11.67 15.49 20.16
CA ARG A 76 10.86 14.56 19.33
C ARG A 76 9.75 15.30 18.58
N TRP A 77 9.24 14.67 17.53
CA TRP A 77 8.10 15.20 16.79
C TRP A 77 6.78 14.75 17.41
N PRO A 78 5.80 15.64 17.55
CA PRO A 78 4.44 15.24 17.89
C PRO A 78 3.80 14.38 16.79
N PRO A 79 2.73 13.63 17.11
CA PRO A 79 1.99 12.83 16.11
C PRO A 79 1.46 13.72 14.97
N PRO A 80 1.86 13.46 13.70
CA PRO A 80 1.38 14.26 12.58
C PRO A 80 -0.06 13.89 12.18
N PRO A 81 -0.78 14.79 11.48
CA PRO A 81 -2.00 14.44 10.76
C PRO A 81 -1.77 13.33 9.74
N LEU A 82 -2.72 12.39 9.67
CA LEU A 82 -2.72 11.30 8.68
C LEU A 82 -3.85 11.43 7.66
N ASN A 83 -4.76 12.40 7.85
CA ASN A 83 -5.96 12.63 7.06
C ASN A 83 -5.73 13.41 5.74
N GLY A 84 -4.49 13.49 5.27
CA GLY A 84 -4.11 14.20 4.05
C GLY A 84 -3.72 15.67 4.23
N THR A 85 -3.90 16.25 5.43
CA THR A 85 -3.55 17.67 5.69
C THR A 85 -2.08 17.91 6.00
N ALA A 86 -1.28 16.81 6.16
CA ALA A 86 0.16 16.88 6.39
C ALA A 86 0.91 15.99 5.36
N HIS A 87 2.08 15.48 5.72
CA HIS A 87 3.03 14.85 4.79
C HIS A 87 2.86 13.33 4.62
N ALA A 88 1.85 12.68 5.21
CA ALA A 88 1.67 11.21 5.11
C ALA A 88 1.62 10.70 3.64
N TRP A 89 1.13 11.52 2.72
CA TRP A 89 1.06 11.22 1.29
C TRP A 89 2.41 11.31 0.55
N HIS A 90 3.50 11.71 1.24
CA HIS A 90 4.88 11.62 0.75
C HIS A 90 5.58 10.30 1.11
N HIS A 91 4.84 9.31 1.60
CA HIS A 91 5.38 8.00 1.92
C HIS A 91 4.65 6.93 1.10
N PRO A 92 5.37 6.04 0.39
CA PRO A 92 4.76 4.94 -0.34
C PRO A 92 4.10 3.95 0.63
N LEU A 93 3.19 3.12 0.12
CA LEU A 93 2.41 2.18 0.93
C LEU A 93 3.27 1.27 1.80
N TRP A 94 4.36 0.72 1.24
CA TRP A 94 5.26 -0.14 2.00
C TRP A 94 5.89 0.58 3.20
N GLN A 95 6.22 1.86 3.06
CA GLN A 95 6.81 2.65 4.13
C GLN A 95 5.79 3.02 5.21
N LEU A 96 4.53 3.28 4.84
CA LEU A 96 3.44 3.45 5.80
C LEU A 96 3.20 2.17 6.61
N ARG A 97 3.22 1.01 5.94
CA ARG A 97 3.15 -0.31 6.60
C ARG A 97 4.31 -0.53 7.56
N GLN A 98 5.52 -0.24 7.12
CA GLN A 98 6.72 -0.38 7.95
C GLN A 98 6.65 0.52 9.18
N GLN A 99 6.27 1.80 9.01
CA GLN A 99 6.14 2.74 10.12
C GLN A 99 5.15 2.26 11.18
N ILE A 100 4.03 1.65 10.80
CA ILE A 100 3.08 1.09 11.76
C ILE A 100 3.65 -0.16 12.43
N ARG A 101 4.31 -1.04 11.70
CA ARG A 101 4.91 -2.26 12.26
C ARG A 101 6.01 -1.99 13.26
N GLU A 102 6.91 -1.08 12.93
CA GLU A 102 8.17 -0.86 13.66
C GLU A 102 8.07 0.31 14.65
N GLY A 103 7.18 1.26 14.40
CA GLY A 103 7.12 2.51 15.16
C GLY A 103 8.14 3.53 14.66
N SER A 104 8.28 4.62 15.41
CA SER A 104 9.28 5.65 15.14
C SER A 104 10.61 5.35 15.81
N ASP A 105 11.68 5.89 15.22
CA ASP A 105 12.96 5.99 15.92
C ASP A 105 12.76 6.75 17.24
N PRO A 106 13.18 6.19 18.41
CA PRO A 106 12.99 6.79 19.71
C PRO A 106 13.63 8.18 19.88
N GLU A 107 14.63 8.52 19.09
CA GLU A 107 15.25 9.85 19.07
C GLU A 107 14.37 10.89 18.36
N HIS A 108 13.48 10.45 17.48
CA HIS A 108 12.68 11.33 16.63
C HIS A 108 11.19 11.33 16.94
N GLY A 109 10.67 10.27 17.58
CA GLY A 109 9.25 10.14 17.85
C GLY A 109 8.92 9.19 19.00
N ASN A 110 7.62 9.07 19.30
CA ASN A 110 7.07 8.21 20.35
C ASN A 110 6.09 7.16 19.83
N MET A 111 5.97 6.99 18.52
CA MET A 111 5.06 6.00 17.97
C MET A 111 5.57 4.60 18.30
N PRO A 112 4.82 3.76 19.02
CA PRO A 112 5.21 2.37 19.25
C PRO A 112 5.06 1.54 17.97
N GLY A 113 5.77 0.42 17.87
CA GLY A 113 5.55 -0.59 16.84
C GLY A 113 4.36 -1.48 17.17
N PHE A 114 3.57 -1.83 16.16
CA PHE A 114 2.35 -2.62 16.30
C PHE A 114 2.44 -4.02 15.71
N ALA A 115 3.61 -4.48 15.23
CA ALA A 115 3.76 -5.81 14.61
C ALA A 115 3.36 -6.99 15.52
N ALA A 116 3.45 -6.81 16.85
CA ALA A 116 3.04 -7.84 17.81
C ALA A 116 1.54 -7.79 18.17
N VAL A 117 0.82 -6.75 17.74
CA VAL A 117 -0.56 -6.45 18.15
C VAL A 117 -1.52 -6.52 16.97
N LEU A 118 -1.10 -6.05 15.80
CA LEU A 118 -1.91 -5.98 14.59
C LEU A 118 -1.40 -6.95 13.53
N SER A 119 -2.34 -7.63 12.87
CA SER A 119 -2.06 -8.38 11.65
C SER A 119 -1.79 -7.44 10.47
N ASP A 120 -1.18 -7.95 9.40
CA ASP A 120 -0.95 -7.19 8.17
C ASP A 120 -2.25 -6.65 7.56
N ALA A 121 -3.33 -7.44 7.63
CA ALA A 121 -4.64 -7.02 7.14
C ALA A 121 -5.22 -5.85 7.97
N GLU A 122 -5.00 -5.81 9.28
CA GLU A 122 -5.43 -4.70 10.14
C GLU A 122 -4.57 -3.46 9.92
N ILE A 123 -3.27 -3.62 9.67
CA ILE A 123 -2.38 -2.51 9.27
C ILE A 123 -2.86 -1.89 7.96
N ASP A 124 -3.15 -2.71 6.95
CA ASP A 124 -3.69 -2.24 5.67
C ASP A 124 -5.04 -1.54 5.84
N ALA A 125 -5.92 -2.10 6.67
CA ALA A 125 -7.21 -1.51 6.96
C ALA A 125 -7.09 -0.13 7.65
N VAL A 126 -6.16 0.04 8.58
CA VAL A 126 -5.87 1.33 9.23
C VAL A 126 -5.38 2.34 8.20
N ILE A 127 -4.48 1.95 7.29
CA ILE A 127 -4.00 2.82 6.21
C ILE A 127 -5.15 3.21 5.30
N ALA A 128 -5.96 2.25 4.85
CA ALA A 128 -7.15 2.49 4.04
C ALA A 128 -8.11 3.49 4.71
N TRP A 129 -8.32 3.33 6.03
CA TRP A 129 -9.22 4.20 6.78
C TRP A 129 -8.73 5.64 6.82
N PHE A 130 -7.49 5.93 7.17
CA PHE A 130 -7.03 7.32 7.18
C PHE A 130 -6.84 7.89 5.77
N GLN A 131 -6.51 7.08 4.77
CA GLN A 131 -6.48 7.52 3.37
C GLN A 131 -7.87 7.81 2.80
N SER A 132 -8.94 7.27 3.40
CA SER A 132 -10.30 7.59 2.99
C SER A 132 -10.69 9.07 3.23
N PHE A 133 -9.96 9.76 4.09
CA PHE A 133 -10.11 11.22 4.30
C PHE A 133 -9.35 12.07 3.28
N TRP A 134 -8.47 11.45 2.47
CA TRP A 134 -7.67 12.21 1.51
C TRP A 134 -8.53 12.67 0.35
N LEU A 135 -8.41 13.95 0.02
CA LEU A 135 -8.99 14.50 -1.21
C LEU A 135 -8.45 13.74 -2.42
N ASP A 136 -9.23 13.68 -3.48
CA ASP A 136 -8.86 12.92 -4.69
C ASP A 136 -7.54 13.43 -5.29
N GLU A 137 -7.28 14.73 -5.23
CA GLU A 137 -6.02 15.32 -5.71
C GLU A 137 -4.81 14.85 -4.88
N ILE A 138 -4.96 14.73 -3.55
CA ILE A 138 -3.91 14.24 -2.66
C ILE A 138 -3.66 12.76 -2.92
N TYR A 139 -4.74 11.99 -3.07
CA TYR A 139 -4.64 10.56 -3.37
C TYR A 139 -3.99 10.32 -4.74
N ALA A 140 -4.36 11.09 -5.77
CA ALA A 140 -3.75 11.00 -7.10
C ALA A 140 -2.25 11.34 -7.06
N ALA A 141 -1.85 12.38 -6.32
CA ALA A 141 -0.44 12.72 -6.13
C ALA A 141 0.32 11.59 -5.40
N TRP A 142 -0.29 10.99 -4.38
CA TRP A 142 0.27 9.85 -3.67
C TRP A 142 0.44 8.63 -4.58
N LEU A 143 -0.50 8.31 -5.46
CA LEU A 143 -0.37 7.21 -6.41
C LEU A 143 0.86 7.34 -7.31
N VAL A 144 1.13 8.55 -7.78
CA VAL A 144 2.33 8.83 -8.57
C VAL A 144 3.58 8.64 -7.73
N TYR A 145 3.55 9.08 -6.47
CA TYR A 145 4.66 8.91 -5.54
C TYR A 145 4.91 7.44 -5.24
N ASP A 146 3.88 6.69 -4.85
CA ASP A 146 3.95 5.27 -4.52
C ASP A 146 4.55 4.43 -5.67
N ALA A 147 4.11 4.69 -6.91
CA ALA A 147 4.62 4.02 -8.10
C ALA A 147 6.10 4.32 -8.39
N ASN A 148 6.61 5.50 -8.01
CA ASN A 148 8.01 5.88 -8.21
C ASN A 148 8.96 5.37 -7.10
N PHE A 149 8.43 4.92 -5.97
CA PHE A 149 9.19 4.41 -4.84
C PHE A 149 8.73 3.00 -4.44
N PRO A 150 8.97 1.98 -5.29
CA PRO A 150 8.55 0.60 -5.02
C PRO A 150 9.25 0.04 -3.79
N ASP A 151 8.64 -0.99 -3.17
CA ASP A 151 9.23 -1.70 -2.03
C ASP A 151 10.60 -2.28 -2.41
N PRO A 152 11.69 -1.90 -1.71
CA PRO A 152 13.03 -2.43 -1.98
C PRO A 152 13.13 -3.96 -1.89
N SER A 153 12.28 -4.61 -1.08
CA SER A 153 12.26 -6.07 -0.92
C SER A 153 11.66 -6.78 -2.13
N SER A 154 10.91 -6.10 -2.98
CA SER A 154 10.28 -6.69 -4.17
C SER A 154 11.32 -7.14 -5.21
N HIS A 155 12.49 -6.51 -5.26
CA HIS A 155 13.57 -6.85 -6.20
C HIS A 155 14.41 -8.05 -5.77
N GLN A 156 14.35 -8.49 -4.50
CA GLN A 156 15.14 -9.62 -4.00
C GLN A 156 14.49 -10.98 -4.27
N LYS A 157 13.19 -11.05 -4.50
CA LYS A 157 12.44 -12.30 -4.72
C LYS A 157 12.54 -12.88 -6.14
N GLY A 158 13.21 -12.19 -7.06
CA GLY A 158 13.40 -12.65 -8.44
C GLY A 158 14.77 -13.30 -8.74
N LEU A 159 15.61 -13.50 -7.71
CA LEU A 159 16.99 -14.03 -7.85
C LEU A 159 17.21 -15.40 -7.18
N GLU A 160 16.14 -16.07 -6.69
CA GLU A 160 16.20 -17.43 -6.14
C GLU A 160 15.61 -18.48 -7.10
#